data_90a78e9be8618c23e085bda8d6b56a9e
#
_entry.id   90a78e9be8618c23e085bda8d6b56a9e
#
_cell.length_a   1.000
_cell.length_b   1.000
_cell.length_c   1.000
_cell.angle_alpha   90.00
_cell.angle_beta   90.00
_cell.angle_gamma   90.00
#
_symmetry.space_group_name_H-M   'P 1'
#
loop_
_entity.id
_entity.type
_entity.pdbx_description
1 polymer ?
#
loop_
_entity_poly.entity_id
_entity_poly.type
_entity_poly.pdbx_seq_one_letter_code
_entity_poly.pdbx_strand_id
1 'polypeptide(L)'
;IKGDAHAGVWHRQVSLLALESIERFAAAAGRTFAYGDFAENITTRGIDLLATAVFDRLSIGEVELEITQHGKKCHGDDCAIFREVGRCVMPHEGIFCRVLQGGTIKAGDSIVHQLHYLDCRIITLSDRAHQGVYEDLSGPRVRKHLEELFSGKRGRPRITMQVLPDDAEALRAALVAARDEGAALVITTGGTGIGPRDITPDVVLALA
;
A
#
# COMPACT_ATOMS: atom_id res chain seq x y z
N ILE A 1 -17.58 -0.76 16.64
CA ILE A 1 -18.62 -0.24 17.56
C ILE A 1 -19.97 -0.57 16.93
N LYS A 2 -20.91 -1.07 17.73
CA LYS A 2 -22.27 -1.39 17.23
C LYS A 2 -22.94 -0.10 16.76
N GLY A 3 -23.39 -0.06 15.50
CA GLY A 3 -23.99 1.13 14.90
C GLY A 3 -23.02 2.11 14.23
N ASP A 4 -21.73 1.83 14.26
CA ASP A 4 -20.72 2.60 13.53
C ASP A 4 -20.84 2.33 12.01
N ALA A 5 -20.81 3.38 11.20
CA ALA A 5 -20.89 3.28 9.74
C ALA A 5 -19.72 2.51 9.11
N HIS A 6 -18.63 2.33 9.85
CA HIS A 6 -17.45 1.58 9.44
C HIS A 6 -17.50 0.11 9.88
N ALA A 7 -18.47 -0.29 10.74
CA ALA A 7 -18.59 -1.66 11.18
C ALA A 7 -18.98 -2.59 10.00
N GLY A 8 -18.29 -3.72 9.85
CA GLY A 8 -18.60 -4.72 8.84
C GLY A 8 -17.37 -5.33 8.16
N VAL A 9 -17.63 -6.23 7.22
CA VAL A 9 -16.57 -6.94 6.46
C VAL A 9 -16.17 -6.11 5.25
N TRP A 10 -15.35 -5.10 5.44
CA TRP A 10 -14.82 -4.26 4.39
C TRP A 10 -13.48 -3.64 4.79
N HIS A 11 -12.87 -2.83 3.91
CA HIS A 11 -11.51 -2.35 4.12
C HIS A 11 -11.39 -1.11 5.04
N ARG A 12 -12.50 -0.43 5.40
CA ARG A 12 -12.49 0.77 6.25
C ARG A 12 -13.21 0.53 7.56
N GLN A 13 -12.77 -0.47 8.33
CA GLN A 13 -13.42 -0.87 9.59
C GLN A 13 -13.13 0.07 10.76
N VAL A 14 -11.95 0.70 10.74
CA VAL A 14 -11.49 1.63 11.79
C VAL A 14 -10.89 2.85 11.14
N SER A 15 -11.26 4.02 11.64
CA SER A 15 -10.70 5.31 11.19
C SER A 15 -9.80 5.91 12.27
N LEU A 16 -8.65 6.42 11.85
CA LEU A 16 -7.68 7.09 12.70
C LEU A 16 -7.46 8.52 12.24
N LEU A 17 -7.23 9.42 13.19
CA LEU A 17 -6.82 10.80 12.92
C LEU A 17 -5.78 11.23 13.95
N ALA A 18 -4.71 11.88 13.50
CA ALA A 18 -3.70 12.41 14.40
C ALA A 18 -4.20 13.65 15.14
N LEU A 19 -3.93 13.73 16.44
CA LEU A 19 -4.27 14.91 17.24
C LEU A 19 -3.58 16.16 16.66
N GLU A 20 -2.36 16.02 16.19
CA GLU A 20 -1.59 17.09 15.54
C GLU A 20 -2.31 17.64 14.29
N SER A 21 -3.03 16.79 13.57
CA SER A 21 -3.87 17.19 12.43
C SER A 21 -5.11 17.95 12.90
N ILE A 22 -5.73 17.49 13.99
CA ILE A 22 -6.87 18.18 14.62
C ILE A 22 -6.46 19.56 15.12
N GLU A 23 -5.32 19.67 15.82
CA GLU A 23 -4.80 20.92 16.39
C GLU A 23 -4.46 21.93 15.28
N ARG A 24 -3.80 21.52 14.21
CA ARG A 24 -3.54 22.37 13.04
C ARG A 24 -4.84 22.87 12.39
N PHE A 25 -5.81 21.97 12.23
CA PHE A 25 -7.11 22.31 11.68
C PHE A 25 -7.87 23.27 12.58
N ALA A 26 -7.87 23.05 13.88
CA ALA A 26 -8.50 23.88 14.91
C ALA A 26 -7.93 25.32 14.90
N ALA A 27 -6.61 25.46 14.87
CA ALA A 27 -5.93 26.75 14.77
C ALA A 27 -6.33 27.51 13.51
N ALA A 28 -6.40 26.82 12.38
CA ALA A 28 -6.78 27.42 11.09
C ALA A 28 -8.29 27.73 10.98
N ALA A 29 -9.14 27.05 11.77
CA ALA A 29 -10.59 27.29 11.84
C ALA A 29 -10.98 28.30 12.95
N GLY A 30 -10.03 28.67 13.82
CA GLY A 30 -10.31 29.59 14.96
C GLY A 30 -11.25 29.01 16.02
N ARG A 31 -11.30 27.68 16.16
CA ARG A 31 -12.18 26.98 17.13
C ARG A 31 -11.54 25.70 17.65
N THR A 32 -12.08 25.17 18.72
CA THR A 32 -11.69 23.86 19.30
C THR A 32 -12.58 22.74 18.79
N PHE A 33 -12.03 21.52 18.77
CA PHE A 33 -12.73 20.29 18.45
C PHE A 33 -12.49 19.27 19.53
N ALA A 34 -13.51 18.46 19.83
CA ALA A 34 -13.41 17.33 20.74
C ALA A 34 -12.93 16.07 19.97
N TYR A 35 -12.46 15.08 20.72
CA TYR A 35 -12.18 13.75 20.19
C TYR A 35 -13.46 13.13 19.62
N GLY A 36 -13.40 12.62 18.41
CA GLY A 36 -14.54 12.02 17.70
C GLY A 36 -15.36 12.99 16.86
N ASP A 37 -15.12 14.31 16.93
CA ASP A 37 -15.87 15.30 16.14
C ASP A 37 -15.74 15.07 14.61
N PHE A 38 -14.64 14.50 14.17
CA PHE A 38 -14.39 14.16 12.76
C PHE A 38 -14.87 12.74 12.41
N ALA A 39 -15.58 12.07 13.32
CA ALA A 39 -15.99 10.67 13.23
C ALA A 39 -14.82 9.69 13.13
N GLU A 40 -13.67 10.04 13.71
CA GLU A 40 -12.57 9.11 13.91
C GLU A 40 -12.86 8.16 15.08
N ASN A 41 -12.48 6.89 14.91
CA ASN A 41 -12.59 5.88 15.98
C ASN A 41 -11.43 5.98 16.96
N ILE A 42 -10.25 6.36 16.49
CA ILE A 42 -9.02 6.46 17.26
C ILE A 42 -8.34 7.79 16.95
N THR A 43 -8.15 8.61 17.98
CA THR A 43 -7.27 9.78 17.89
C THR A 43 -5.88 9.36 18.36
N THR A 44 -4.86 9.55 17.53
CA THR A 44 -3.47 9.19 17.85
C THR A 44 -2.66 10.44 18.21
N ARG A 45 -1.53 10.26 18.90
CA ARG A 45 -0.56 11.32 19.18
C ARG A 45 0.86 10.79 19.00
N GLY A 46 1.74 11.61 18.41
CA GLY A 46 3.17 11.30 18.29
C GLY A 46 3.51 10.26 17.23
N ILE A 47 2.54 9.88 16.40
CA ILE A 47 2.77 9.04 15.21
C ILE A 47 2.44 9.85 13.96
N ASP A 48 3.37 9.88 13.00
CA ASP A 48 3.14 10.53 11.71
C ASP A 48 2.28 9.62 10.81
N LEU A 49 0.95 9.76 10.94
CA LEU A 49 0.00 9.01 10.11
C LEU A 49 0.11 9.40 8.63
N LEU A 50 0.59 10.61 8.31
CA LEU A 50 0.74 11.05 6.92
C LEU A 50 1.92 10.38 6.22
N ALA A 51 2.93 9.92 6.96
CA ALA A 51 4.07 9.16 6.43
C ALA A 51 3.78 7.67 6.27
N THR A 52 2.60 7.18 6.71
CA THR A 52 2.24 5.78 6.55
C THR A 52 1.90 5.42 5.10
N ALA A 53 1.91 4.15 4.77
CA ALA A 53 1.53 3.62 3.46
C ALA A 53 0.40 2.59 3.58
N VAL A 54 -0.29 2.34 2.47
CA VAL A 54 -1.24 1.22 2.37
C VAL A 54 -0.48 -0.09 2.59
N PHE A 55 -1.09 -1.01 3.34
CA PHE A 55 -0.57 -2.27 3.87
C PHE A 55 0.41 -2.14 5.04
N ASP A 56 0.81 -0.93 5.47
CA ASP A 56 1.48 -0.79 6.76
C ASP A 56 0.58 -1.31 7.89
N ARG A 57 1.19 -1.83 8.96
CA ARG A 57 0.48 -2.33 10.11
C ARG A 57 0.69 -1.45 11.33
N LEU A 58 -0.34 -1.35 12.14
CA LEU A 58 -0.33 -0.67 13.42
C LEU A 58 -0.71 -1.69 14.49
N SER A 59 0.23 -1.99 15.40
CA SER A 59 -0.02 -2.87 16.54
C SER A 59 -0.28 -2.02 17.78
N ILE A 60 -1.40 -2.30 18.48
CA ILE A 60 -1.84 -1.61 19.70
C ILE A 60 -2.18 -2.69 20.73
N GLY A 61 -1.23 -3.01 21.63
CA GLY A 61 -1.35 -4.18 22.47
C GLY A 61 -1.50 -5.47 21.66
N GLU A 62 -2.62 -6.17 21.83
CA GLU A 62 -2.97 -7.38 21.07
C GLU A 62 -3.68 -7.09 19.73
N VAL A 63 -4.13 -5.84 19.52
CA VAL A 63 -4.86 -5.45 18.30
C VAL A 63 -3.89 -5.20 17.17
N GLU A 64 -4.20 -5.77 15.99
CA GLU A 64 -3.44 -5.52 14.77
C GLU A 64 -4.35 -4.92 13.69
N LEU A 65 -3.98 -3.75 13.20
CA LEU A 65 -4.67 -3.01 12.14
C LEU A 65 -3.77 -2.94 10.91
N GLU A 66 -4.37 -3.08 9.73
CA GLU A 66 -3.68 -2.84 8.46
C GLU A 66 -4.26 -1.60 7.79
N ILE A 67 -3.40 -0.68 7.38
CA ILE A 67 -3.80 0.53 6.68
C ILE A 67 -4.25 0.16 5.27
N THR A 68 -5.47 0.57 4.92
CA THR A 68 -6.09 0.23 3.64
C THR A 68 -6.38 1.45 2.78
N GLN A 69 -6.47 2.63 3.39
CA GLN A 69 -6.78 3.86 2.66
C GLN A 69 -6.34 5.10 3.44
N HIS A 70 -5.88 6.10 2.69
CA HIS A 70 -5.64 7.46 3.16
C HIS A 70 -6.70 8.38 2.60
N GLY A 71 -7.28 9.20 3.48
CA GLY A 71 -8.34 10.11 3.14
C GLY A 71 -9.63 9.43 2.67
N LYS A 72 -10.62 10.21 2.40
CA LYS A 72 -11.90 9.75 1.82
C LYS A 72 -12.54 10.88 1.01
N LYS A 73 -13.52 10.53 0.18
CA LYS A 73 -14.37 11.55 -0.43
C LYS A 73 -15.12 12.33 0.68
N CYS A 74 -15.12 13.64 0.59
CA CYS A 74 -15.88 14.50 1.50
C CYS A 74 -17.38 14.29 1.28
N HIS A 75 -18.14 14.31 2.38
CA HIS A 75 -19.61 14.26 2.33
C HIS A 75 -20.25 15.62 2.01
N GLY A 76 -19.43 16.69 1.91
CA GLY A 76 -19.94 18.02 1.64
C GLY A 76 -20.95 18.49 2.70
N ASP A 77 -22.08 19.03 2.27
CA ASP A 77 -23.11 19.59 3.15
C ASP A 77 -23.78 18.57 4.08
N ASP A 78 -23.59 17.28 3.89
CA ASP A 78 -24.05 16.25 4.82
C ASP A 78 -23.16 16.12 6.08
N CYS A 79 -22.01 16.80 6.10
CA CYS A 79 -21.09 16.79 7.23
C CYS A 79 -21.24 18.07 8.08
N ALA A 80 -21.48 17.96 9.39
CA ALA A 80 -21.60 19.09 10.30
C ALA A 80 -20.35 19.99 10.27
N ILE A 81 -19.15 19.40 10.34
CA ILE A 81 -17.88 20.13 10.26
C ILE A 81 -17.76 20.92 8.94
N PHE A 82 -18.13 20.30 7.81
CA PHE A 82 -18.05 20.96 6.51
C PHE A 82 -19.03 22.14 6.42
N ARG A 83 -20.26 21.98 6.92
CA ARG A 83 -21.25 23.08 6.95
C ARG A 83 -20.79 24.27 7.78
N GLU A 84 -20.09 24.02 8.88
CA GLU A 84 -19.65 25.07 9.79
C GLU A 84 -18.35 25.75 9.34
N VAL A 85 -17.40 24.99 8.78
CA VAL A 85 -16.02 25.45 8.49
C VAL A 85 -15.72 25.52 6.99
N GLY A 86 -16.57 24.94 6.14
CA GLY A 86 -16.39 24.85 4.70
C GLY A 86 -15.34 23.84 4.25
N ARG A 87 -14.71 23.13 5.18
CA ARG A 87 -13.69 22.10 4.95
C ARG A 87 -13.64 21.09 6.08
N CYS A 88 -12.94 19.97 5.87
CA CYS A 88 -12.75 18.93 6.87
C CYS A 88 -11.35 18.31 6.72
N VAL A 89 -10.73 17.87 7.80
CA VAL A 89 -9.40 17.25 7.83
C VAL A 89 -9.44 15.79 7.40
N MET A 90 -10.49 15.04 7.73
CA MET A 90 -10.61 13.59 7.43
C MET A 90 -10.46 13.20 5.96
N PRO A 91 -10.95 13.98 4.97
CA PRO A 91 -10.74 13.68 3.56
C PRO A 91 -9.28 13.65 3.12
N HIS A 92 -8.42 14.36 3.81
CA HIS A 92 -7.01 14.54 3.43
C HIS A 92 -6.05 13.81 4.36
N GLU A 93 -6.33 13.79 5.66
CA GLU A 93 -5.41 13.31 6.70
C GLU A 93 -5.95 12.12 7.51
N GLY A 94 -7.21 11.73 7.30
CA GLY A 94 -7.79 10.54 7.92
C GLY A 94 -7.18 9.26 7.34
N ILE A 95 -6.93 8.28 8.21
CA ILE A 95 -6.44 6.96 7.85
C ILE A 95 -7.52 5.93 8.13
N PHE A 96 -7.67 4.97 7.23
CA PHE A 96 -8.63 3.88 7.38
C PHE A 96 -7.91 2.55 7.38
N CYS A 97 -8.34 1.68 8.28
CA CYS A 97 -7.75 0.37 8.50
C CYS A 97 -8.80 -0.74 8.45
N ARG A 98 -8.34 -1.93 8.10
CA ARG A 98 -9.03 -3.18 8.44
C ARG A 98 -8.41 -3.79 9.70
N VAL A 99 -9.21 -4.55 10.44
CA VAL A 99 -8.77 -5.27 11.63
C VAL A 99 -8.25 -6.64 11.18
N LEU A 100 -6.95 -6.91 11.43
CA LEU A 100 -6.37 -8.23 11.24
C LEU A 100 -6.54 -9.09 12.49
N GLN A 101 -6.31 -8.49 13.67
CA GLN A 101 -6.54 -9.11 14.96
C GLN A 101 -7.32 -8.16 15.85
N GLY A 102 -8.42 -8.61 16.37
CA GLY A 102 -9.26 -7.86 17.30
C GLY A 102 -8.73 -7.95 18.74
N GLY A 103 -9.26 -7.09 19.59
CA GLY A 103 -8.91 -7.04 21.00
C GLY A 103 -9.46 -5.76 21.64
N THR A 104 -8.95 -5.42 22.81
CA THR A 104 -9.33 -4.20 23.53
C THR A 104 -8.19 -3.19 23.50
N ILE A 105 -8.53 -1.95 23.15
CA ILE A 105 -7.62 -0.80 23.22
C ILE A 105 -8.20 0.27 24.15
N LYS A 106 -7.33 1.03 24.77
CA LYS A 106 -7.68 2.14 25.67
C LYS A 106 -6.78 3.34 25.45
N ALA A 107 -7.23 4.49 25.88
CA ALA A 107 -6.41 5.71 25.82
C ALA A 107 -5.10 5.53 26.58
N GLY A 108 -3.99 5.91 25.97
CA GLY A 108 -2.63 5.75 26.49
C GLY A 108 -1.90 4.50 26.03
N ASP A 109 -2.56 3.58 25.33
CA ASP A 109 -1.87 2.44 24.72
C ASP A 109 -0.90 2.90 23.64
N SER A 110 0.29 2.30 23.62
CA SER A 110 1.32 2.59 22.62
C SER A 110 0.97 1.96 21.27
N ILE A 111 1.30 2.69 20.20
CA ILE A 111 1.14 2.22 18.82
C ILE A 111 2.52 1.92 18.22
N VAL A 112 2.70 0.71 17.71
CA VAL A 112 3.88 0.31 16.96
C VAL A 112 3.55 0.31 15.48
N HIS A 113 4.23 1.15 14.69
CA HIS A 113 4.10 1.21 13.24
C HIS A 113 5.10 0.27 12.58
N GLN A 114 4.59 -0.65 11.78
CA GLN A 114 5.37 -1.60 11.00
C GLN A 114 5.24 -1.26 9.52
N LEU A 115 6.38 -1.00 8.88
CA LEU A 115 6.45 -0.67 7.46
C LEU A 115 6.18 -1.91 6.61
N HIS A 116 5.34 -1.77 5.59
CA HIS A 116 5.16 -2.78 4.57
C HIS A 116 5.86 -2.38 3.26
N TYR A 117 6.58 -3.32 2.67
CA TYR A 117 7.24 -3.17 1.37
C TYR A 117 6.57 -4.09 0.35
N LEU A 118 6.28 -3.55 -0.82
CA LEU A 118 5.79 -4.31 -1.96
C LEU A 118 6.99 -4.91 -2.69
N ASP A 119 7.21 -6.20 -2.56
CA ASP A 119 8.26 -6.91 -3.30
C ASP A 119 7.85 -7.00 -4.77
N CYS A 120 8.55 -6.25 -5.62
CA CYS A 120 8.32 -6.18 -7.05
C CYS A 120 9.51 -6.79 -7.78
N ARG A 121 9.27 -7.83 -8.57
CA ARG A 121 10.34 -8.53 -9.31
C ARG A 121 10.21 -8.30 -10.79
N ILE A 122 11.33 -8.01 -11.44
CA ILE A 122 11.44 -7.86 -12.88
C ILE A 122 12.35 -8.98 -13.37
N ILE A 123 11.84 -9.79 -14.29
CA ILE A 123 12.56 -10.91 -14.90
C ILE A 123 12.69 -10.63 -16.38
N THR A 124 13.92 -10.44 -16.86
CA THR A 124 14.23 -10.29 -18.27
C THR A 124 14.70 -11.64 -18.83
N LEU A 125 14.04 -12.13 -19.88
CA LEU A 125 14.47 -13.31 -20.61
C LEU A 125 15.26 -12.88 -21.83
N SER A 126 16.54 -13.27 -21.86
CA SER A 126 17.42 -13.04 -23.01
C SER A 126 18.71 -13.82 -22.87
N ASP A 127 18.96 -14.79 -23.74
CA ASP A 127 20.23 -15.51 -23.82
C ASP A 127 21.42 -14.57 -23.97
N ARG A 128 21.30 -13.58 -24.83
CA ARG A 128 22.40 -12.65 -25.14
C ARG A 128 22.72 -11.70 -24.00
N ALA A 129 21.70 -11.20 -23.29
CA ALA A 129 21.91 -10.37 -22.11
C ALA A 129 22.44 -11.20 -20.94
N HIS A 130 21.92 -12.41 -20.75
CA HIS A 130 22.39 -13.34 -19.73
C HIS A 130 23.88 -13.71 -19.91
N GLN A 131 24.32 -13.90 -21.15
CA GLN A 131 25.72 -14.18 -21.50
C GLN A 131 26.62 -12.93 -21.52
N GLY A 132 26.08 -11.75 -21.27
CA GLY A 132 26.84 -10.50 -21.30
C GLY A 132 27.21 -10.00 -22.71
N VAL A 133 26.54 -10.50 -23.77
CA VAL A 133 26.79 -10.07 -25.16
C VAL A 133 26.31 -8.62 -25.38
N TYR A 134 25.25 -8.23 -24.66
CA TYR A 134 24.81 -6.83 -24.56
C TYR A 134 24.15 -6.59 -23.20
N GLU A 135 24.01 -5.31 -22.84
CA GLU A 135 23.36 -4.90 -21.60
C GLU A 135 21.83 -5.05 -21.68
N ASP A 136 21.20 -5.53 -20.59
CA ASP A 136 19.75 -5.51 -20.47
C ASP A 136 19.24 -4.07 -20.40
N LEU A 137 18.48 -3.66 -21.40
CA LEU A 137 17.83 -2.34 -21.43
C LEU A 137 16.34 -2.42 -21.04
N SER A 138 15.76 -3.61 -21.08
CA SER A 138 14.33 -3.81 -20.83
C SER A 138 14.00 -3.77 -19.35
N GLY A 139 14.72 -4.52 -18.53
CA GLY A 139 14.54 -4.55 -17.08
C GLY A 139 14.67 -3.16 -16.43
N PRO A 140 15.75 -2.40 -16.68
CA PRO A 140 15.90 -1.04 -16.18
C PRO A 140 14.78 -0.09 -16.64
N ARG A 141 14.26 -0.27 -17.86
CA ARG A 141 13.13 0.54 -18.34
C ARG A 141 11.83 0.23 -17.61
N VAL A 142 11.55 -1.04 -17.35
CA VAL A 142 10.41 -1.47 -16.53
C VAL A 142 10.56 -0.94 -15.11
N ARG A 143 11.74 -1.05 -14.52
CA ARG A 143 12.04 -0.50 -13.20
C ARG A 143 11.74 1.00 -13.13
N LYS A 144 12.23 1.78 -14.09
CA LYS A 144 11.96 3.22 -14.16
C LYS A 144 10.46 3.52 -14.18
N HIS A 145 9.68 2.80 -14.99
CA HIS A 145 8.22 2.99 -15.03
C HIS A 145 7.53 2.60 -13.73
N LEU A 146 7.99 1.56 -13.03
CA LEU A 146 7.48 1.24 -11.69
C LEU A 146 7.81 2.32 -10.67
N GLU A 147 9.04 2.82 -10.66
CA GLU A 147 9.44 3.93 -9.78
C GLU A 147 8.59 5.19 -10.04
N GLU A 148 8.34 5.52 -11.32
CA GLU A 148 7.44 6.61 -11.72
C GLU A 148 5.99 6.35 -11.28
N LEU A 149 5.49 5.12 -11.44
CA LEU A 149 4.15 4.74 -11.02
C LEU A 149 3.94 4.94 -9.51
N PHE A 150 4.93 4.60 -8.70
CA PHE A 150 4.88 4.74 -7.25
C PHE A 150 5.29 6.14 -6.75
N SER A 151 5.87 6.97 -7.61
CA SER A 151 6.25 8.35 -7.27
C SER A 151 5.04 9.14 -6.80
N GLY A 152 5.15 9.80 -5.64
CA GLY A 152 4.04 10.55 -5.04
C GLY A 152 2.88 9.69 -4.50
N LYS A 153 2.96 8.38 -4.59
CA LYS A 153 2.00 7.45 -3.99
C LYS A 153 2.52 6.91 -2.67
N ARG A 154 1.61 6.55 -1.79
CA ARG A 154 1.95 6.01 -0.45
C ARG A 154 2.16 4.50 -0.49
N GLY A 155 2.98 4.03 -1.42
CA GLY A 155 3.42 2.63 -1.51
C GLY A 155 4.94 2.59 -1.46
N ARG A 156 5.53 1.49 -0.93
CA ARG A 156 6.98 1.31 -0.82
C ARG A 156 7.41 0.11 -1.66
N PRO A 157 7.65 0.28 -2.98
CA PRO A 157 8.14 -0.81 -3.81
C PRO A 157 9.59 -1.13 -3.43
N ARG A 158 9.88 -2.42 -3.29
CA ARG A 158 11.23 -2.97 -3.26
C ARG A 158 11.43 -3.71 -4.58
N ILE A 159 12.15 -3.08 -5.51
CA ILE A 159 12.28 -3.59 -6.88
C ILE A 159 13.60 -4.36 -7.01
N THR A 160 13.51 -5.63 -7.39
CA THR A 160 14.64 -6.47 -7.77
C THR A 160 14.57 -6.80 -9.25
N MET A 161 15.73 -6.99 -9.88
CA MET A 161 15.84 -7.34 -11.31
C MET A 161 16.70 -8.59 -11.48
N GLN A 162 16.32 -9.45 -12.40
CA GLN A 162 17.03 -10.67 -12.76
C GLN A 162 17.01 -10.86 -14.27
N VAL A 163 18.14 -11.27 -14.84
CA VAL A 163 18.23 -11.66 -16.25
C VAL A 163 18.41 -13.17 -16.30
N LEU A 164 17.51 -13.84 -17.04
CA LEU A 164 17.53 -15.29 -17.26
C LEU A 164 17.81 -15.61 -18.73
N PRO A 165 18.34 -16.80 -19.03
CA PRO A 165 18.36 -17.30 -20.40
C PRO A 165 16.93 -17.53 -20.90
N ASP A 166 16.77 -17.69 -22.23
CA ASP A 166 15.49 -18.06 -22.85
C ASP A 166 15.17 -19.54 -22.62
N ASP A 167 15.00 -19.90 -21.32
CA ASP A 167 14.78 -21.25 -20.83
C ASP A 167 13.51 -21.33 -19.96
N ALA A 168 12.63 -22.29 -20.31
CA ALA A 168 11.31 -22.43 -19.66
C ALA A 168 11.41 -22.87 -18.20
N GLU A 169 12.36 -23.74 -17.86
CA GLU A 169 12.52 -24.24 -16.49
C GLU A 169 13.14 -23.16 -15.59
N ALA A 170 14.11 -22.39 -16.09
CA ALA A 170 14.67 -21.26 -15.38
C ALA A 170 13.59 -20.20 -15.06
N LEU A 171 12.74 -19.86 -16.04
CA LEU A 171 11.63 -18.94 -15.85
C LEU A 171 10.62 -19.50 -14.84
N ARG A 172 10.21 -20.78 -15.00
CA ARG A 172 9.29 -21.44 -14.07
C ARG A 172 9.80 -21.41 -12.65
N ALA A 173 11.05 -21.79 -12.45
CA ALA A 173 11.68 -21.78 -11.12
C ALA A 173 11.69 -20.40 -10.49
N ALA A 174 12.03 -19.36 -11.26
CA ALA A 174 12.03 -17.97 -10.78
C ALA A 174 10.62 -17.45 -10.41
N LEU A 175 9.60 -17.81 -11.20
CA LEU A 175 8.21 -17.42 -10.92
C LEU A 175 7.67 -18.13 -9.68
N VAL A 176 7.96 -19.43 -9.53
CA VAL A 176 7.57 -20.20 -8.34
C VAL A 176 8.26 -19.64 -7.10
N ALA A 177 9.56 -19.38 -7.16
CA ALA A 177 10.29 -18.76 -6.04
C ALA A 177 9.71 -17.38 -5.69
N ALA A 178 9.40 -16.55 -6.68
CA ALA A 178 8.78 -15.25 -6.44
C ALA A 178 7.43 -15.37 -5.72
N ARG A 179 6.58 -16.31 -6.14
CA ARG A 179 5.29 -16.59 -5.50
C ARG A 179 5.47 -17.08 -4.06
N ASP A 180 6.35 -18.05 -3.85
CA ASP A 180 6.54 -18.70 -2.55
C ASP A 180 7.21 -17.78 -1.53
N GLU A 181 8.00 -16.80 -1.99
CA GLU A 181 8.58 -15.73 -1.18
C GLU A 181 7.62 -14.53 -1.00
N GLY A 182 6.41 -14.59 -1.57
CA GLY A 182 5.37 -13.58 -1.36
C GLY A 182 5.54 -12.30 -2.16
N ALA A 183 6.15 -12.37 -3.36
CA ALA A 183 6.24 -11.20 -4.24
C ALA A 183 4.85 -10.63 -4.54
N ALA A 184 4.70 -9.32 -4.34
CA ALA A 184 3.45 -8.61 -4.61
C ALA A 184 3.20 -8.39 -6.10
N LEU A 185 4.28 -8.33 -6.89
CA LEU A 185 4.23 -8.11 -8.34
C LEU A 185 5.43 -8.79 -9.01
N VAL A 186 5.17 -9.52 -10.08
CA VAL A 186 6.22 -10.03 -10.96
C VAL A 186 5.94 -9.53 -12.38
N ILE A 187 6.93 -8.90 -13.00
CA ILE A 187 6.87 -8.46 -14.40
C ILE A 187 7.93 -9.21 -15.17
N THR A 188 7.52 -9.90 -16.23
CA THR A 188 8.42 -10.54 -17.20
C THR A 188 8.57 -9.68 -18.45
N THR A 189 9.75 -9.67 -19.04
CA THR A 189 10.03 -9.03 -20.33
C THR A 189 10.98 -9.89 -21.15
N GLY A 190 10.85 -9.87 -22.46
CA GLY A 190 11.55 -10.78 -23.37
C GLY A 190 10.83 -12.10 -23.58
N GLY A 191 11.19 -12.84 -24.64
CA GLY A 191 10.60 -14.13 -24.99
C GLY A 191 9.08 -14.11 -25.20
N THR A 192 8.53 -13.02 -25.75
CA THR A 192 7.08 -12.79 -25.90
C THR A 192 6.60 -12.78 -27.35
N GLY A 193 7.45 -13.10 -28.30
CA GLY A 193 7.11 -13.19 -29.74
C GLY A 193 6.41 -14.51 -30.12
N ILE A 194 6.52 -14.91 -31.38
CA ILE A 194 5.88 -16.10 -31.92
C ILE A 194 6.89 -17.18 -32.33
N GLY A 195 8.16 -16.96 -32.04
CA GLY A 195 9.23 -17.92 -32.35
C GLY A 195 9.29 -19.07 -31.34
N PRO A 196 9.99 -20.17 -31.67
CA PRO A 196 10.07 -21.33 -30.78
C PRO A 196 10.81 -21.09 -29.45
N ARG A 197 11.48 -19.93 -29.31
CA ARG A 197 12.14 -19.47 -28.08
C ARG A 197 11.32 -18.46 -27.29
N ASP A 198 10.17 -18.05 -27.80
CA ASP A 198 9.28 -17.09 -27.14
C ASP A 198 8.34 -17.84 -26.18
N ILE A 199 8.90 -18.29 -25.07
CA ILE A 199 8.27 -19.22 -24.13
C ILE A 199 7.55 -18.52 -22.98
N THR A 200 7.74 -17.22 -22.82
CA THR A 200 7.27 -16.48 -21.64
C THR A 200 5.75 -16.57 -21.44
N PRO A 201 4.90 -16.35 -22.47
CA PRO A 201 3.45 -16.44 -22.29
C PRO A 201 2.99 -17.82 -21.85
N ASP A 202 3.55 -18.87 -22.45
CA ASP A 202 3.15 -20.27 -22.15
C ASP A 202 3.51 -20.66 -20.71
N VAL A 203 4.72 -20.30 -20.27
CA VAL A 203 5.17 -20.58 -18.89
C VAL A 203 4.34 -19.82 -17.87
N VAL A 204 4.05 -18.53 -18.12
CA VAL A 204 3.24 -17.71 -17.22
C VAL A 204 1.81 -18.24 -17.15
N LEU A 205 1.18 -18.55 -18.28
CA LEU A 205 -0.18 -19.09 -18.34
C LEU A 205 -0.30 -20.45 -17.63
N ALA A 206 0.74 -21.26 -17.67
CA ALA A 206 0.75 -22.57 -17.00
C ALA A 206 0.85 -22.47 -15.46
N LEU A 207 1.17 -21.29 -14.91
CA LEU A 207 1.29 -21.03 -13.46
C LEU A 207 0.16 -20.16 -12.90
N ALA A 208 -0.63 -19.53 -13.75
CA ALA A 208 -1.78 -18.69 -13.38
C ALA A 208 -3.01 -19.55 -13.09
#